data_f91085818b404c372200255a5655b193
#
_entry.id   f91085818b404c372200255a5655b193
#
_cell.length_a   1.000
_cell.length_b   1.000
_cell.length_c   1.000
_cell.angle_alpha   90.00
_cell.angle_beta   90.00
_cell.angle_gamma   90.00
#
_symmetry.space_group_name_H-M   'P 1'
#
loop_
_entity.id
_entity.type
_entity.pdbx_description
1 polymer ?
#
loop_
_entity_poly.entity_id
_entity_poly.type
_entity_poly.pdbx_seq_one_letter_code
_entity_poly.pdbx_strand_id
1 'polypeptide(L)'
;VKCGACSAVCPSFRQDRRESQSPRGRIALIEAVLDGRLAVSDLYQDRLATCAGCMACEGQCASGVPVTSIILAAKEQAVQESGAGIVQSVLAGALRHEAVMRSLSWLAPVALHFSKGSVAGGGAGQGSRKIRNADYGMRNGSGQQVAARKKVIFYPGCAIRHFQQDIQQSTAAVLEHLGYHVVIPDDLKCCGRPFLSLGDRDGARNLAEQNTRVLAALDAEAVVTACASCGMTFKRDYPELLSRSGIRPAAVMDIHEFLADKLAASDLSTPLHGRITWHDPCHLGRGQGLAKTARSVVRRIPGVMLVEMDRPDQCCGFGGLMRAVHPALSRGIGRSKARDIIATGAATVLTGCPGCRMQIADSLRLEGAEVAVMHTVQVIEAALRSAECGVQSAEDREIEKVRN
;
A
#
# COMPACT_ATOMS: atom_id res chain seq x y z
N VAL A 1 -8.67 20.30 -25.07
CA VAL A 1 -7.59 19.96 -26.01
C VAL A 1 -7.30 18.48 -25.94
N LYS A 2 -7.50 17.73 -27.05
CA LYS A 2 -7.26 16.26 -27.13
C LYS A 2 -5.81 15.94 -27.56
N CYS A 3 -4.79 16.52 -26.89
CA CYS A 3 -3.38 16.46 -27.30
C CYS A 3 -2.73 15.06 -27.22
N GLY A 4 -3.23 14.17 -26.35
CA GLY A 4 -2.73 12.80 -26.22
C GLY A 4 -1.51 12.58 -25.31
N ALA A 5 -0.94 13.61 -24.67
CA ALA A 5 0.20 13.47 -23.76
C ALA A 5 -0.04 12.42 -22.65
N CYS A 6 -1.27 12.32 -22.15
CA CYS A 6 -1.69 11.33 -21.17
C CYS A 6 -1.57 9.87 -21.64
N SER A 7 -1.62 9.60 -22.95
CA SER A 7 -1.51 8.24 -23.50
C SER A 7 -0.08 7.69 -23.36
N ALA A 8 0.94 8.55 -23.49
CA ALA A 8 2.35 8.16 -23.41
C ALA A 8 2.72 7.55 -22.04
N VAL A 9 2.07 8.01 -20.96
CA VAL A 9 2.34 7.56 -19.57
C VAL A 9 1.34 6.55 -19.05
N CYS A 10 0.27 6.25 -19.81
CA CYS A 10 -0.76 5.32 -19.37
C CYS A 10 -0.27 3.87 -19.42
N PRO A 11 -0.23 3.15 -18.27
CA PRO A 11 0.27 1.78 -18.26
C PRO A 11 -0.59 0.83 -19.09
N SER A 12 -1.91 0.98 -19.07
CA SER A 12 -2.84 0.14 -19.86
C SER A 12 -2.64 0.35 -21.36
N PHE A 13 -2.59 1.61 -21.81
CA PHE A 13 -2.38 1.94 -23.21
C PHE A 13 -1.01 1.47 -23.73
N ARG A 14 0.04 1.55 -22.90
CA ARG A 14 1.38 1.08 -23.28
C ARG A 14 1.44 -0.42 -23.56
N GLN A 15 0.57 -1.22 -22.93
CA GLN A 15 0.50 -2.66 -23.12
C GLN A 15 -0.34 -3.06 -24.35
N ASP A 16 -1.49 -2.44 -24.55
CA ASP A 16 -2.46 -2.87 -25.55
C ASP A 16 -2.52 -1.96 -26.81
N ARG A 17 -2.08 -0.69 -26.69
CA ARG A 17 -2.09 0.32 -27.77
C ARG A 17 -3.47 0.65 -28.35
N ARG A 18 -4.55 0.13 -27.79
CA ARG A 18 -5.92 0.48 -28.19
C ARG A 18 -6.31 1.83 -27.62
N GLU A 19 -6.82 2.73 -28.47
CA GLU A 19 -7.22 4.07 -28.04
C GLU A 19 -8.27 4.03 -26.94
N SER A 20 -9.23 3.10 -26.96
CA SER A 20 -10.25 2.92 -25.91
C SER A 20 -9.67 2.58 -24.54
N GLN A 21 -8.39 2.19 -24.46
CA GLN A 21 -7.67 1.97 -23.20
C GLN A 21 -6.75 3.14 -22.83
N SER A 22 -6.69 4.19 -23.65
CA SER A 22 -6.00 5.43 -23.29
C SER A 22 -6.84 6.27 -22.35
N PRO A 23 -6.24 7.20 -21.57
CA PRO A 23 -7.01 8.11 -20.73
C PRO A 23 -8.00 8.95 -21.54
N ARG A 24 -7.55 9.54 -22.64
CA ARG A 24 -8.41 10.36 -23.51
C ARG A 24 -9.50 9.53 -24.19
N GLY A 25 -9.18 8.29 -24.57
CA GLY A 25 -10.17 7.38 -25.17
C GLY A 25 -11.27 6.99 -24.20
N ARG A 26 -10.92 6.72 -22.92
CA ARG A 26 -11.92 6.51 -21.85
C ARG A 26 -12.79 7.74 -21.64
N ILE A 27 -12.22 8.95 -21.62
CA ILE A 27 -12.99 10.19 -21.52
C ILE A 27 -13.93 10.32 -22.73
N ALA A 28 -13.48 10.03 -23.95
CA ALA A 28 -14.33 10.08 -25.13
C ALA A 28 -15.49 9.07 -25.10
N LEU A 29 -15.25 7.86 -24.52
CA LEU A 29 -16.33 6.89 -24.30
C LEU A 29 -17.34 7.39 -23.25
N ILE A 30 -16.87 8.02 -22.19
CA ILE A 30 -17.73 8.63 -21.16
C ILE A 30 -18.55 9.78 -21.76
N GLU A 31 -17.92 10.68 -22.50
CA GLU A 31 -18.63 11.75 -23.25
C GLU A 31 -19.73 11.16 -24.14
N ALA A 32 -19.42 10.09 -24.90
CA ALA A 32 -20.38 9.48 -25.80
C ALA A 32 -21.58 8.84 -25.09
N VAL A 33 -21.39 8.30 -23.88
CA VAL A 33 -22.47 7.78 -23.04
C VAL A 33 -23.32 8.94 -22.50
N LEU A 34 -22.70 10.00 -21.99
CA LEU A 34 -23.40 11.18 -21.47
C LEU A 34 -24.22 11.91 -22.55
N ASP A 35 -23.72 11.91 -23.79
CA ASP A 35 -24.44 12.50 -24.95
C ASP A 35 -25.52 11.56 -25.52
N GLY A 36 -25.73 10.38 -24.94
CA GLY A 36 -26.67 9.38 -25.46
C GLY A 36 -26.27 8.72 -26.78
N ARG A 37 -25.02 8.93 -27.25
CA ARG A 37 -24.50 8.31 -28.48
C ARG A 37 -24.06 6.84 -28.30
N LEU A 38 -23.79 6.44 -27.06
CA LEU A 38 -23.48 5.06 -26.65
C LEU A 38 -24.30 4.71 -25.43
N ALA A 39 -24.74 3.45 -25.37
CA ALA A 39 -25.35 2.89 -24.15
C ALA A 39 -24.25 2.35 -23.21
N VAL A 40 -24.56 2.30 -21.91
CA VAL A 40 -23.74 1.57 -20.94
C VAL A 40 -23.83 0.08 -21.29
N SER A 41 -22.69 -0.52 -21.64
CA SER A 41 -22.57 -1.92 -22.04
C SER A 41 -21.46 -2.60 -21.26
N ASP A 42 -21.41 -3.94 -21.29
CA ASP A 42 -20.32 -4.71 -20.67
C ASP A 42 -18.96 -4.29 -21.23
N LEU A 43 -18.88 -4.01 -22.53
CA LEU A 43 -17.64 -3.53 -23.17
C LEU A 43 -17.23 -2.14 -22.63
N TYR A 44 -18.18 -1.24 -22.44
CA TYR A 44 -17.90 0.07 -21.81
C TYR A 44 -17.35 -0.09 -20.39
N GLN A 45 -18.02 -0.89 -19.57
CA GLN A 45 -17.58 -1.19 -18.20
C GLN A 45 -16.18 -1.84 -18.20
N ASP A 46 -15.93 -2.80 -19.11
CA ASP A 46 -14.63 -3.44 -19.29
C ASP A 46 -13.53 -2.40 -19.60
N ARG A 47 -13.78 -1.46 -20.50
CA ARG A 47 -12.81 -0.39 -20.84
C ARG A 47 -12.52 0.52 -19.64
N LEU A 48 -13.51 0.85 -18.83
CA LEU A 48 -13.30 1.60 -17.60
C LEU A 48 -12.52 0.78 -16.56
N ALA A 49 -12.76 -0.53 -16.46
CA ALA A 49 -12.08 -1.43 -15.51
C ALA A 49 -10.58 -1.59 -15.82
N THR A 50 -10.13 -1.37 -17.06
CA THR A 50 -8.70 -1.37 -17.40
C THR A 50 -7.93 -0.15 -16.88
N CYS A 51 -8.56 0.77 -16.15
CA CYS A 51 -7.89 1.89 -15.49
C CYS A 51 -7.35 1.47 -14.11
N ALA A 52 -6.03 1.56 -13.93
CA ALA A 52 -5.38 1.27 -12.66
C ALA A 52 -5.58 2.36 -11.58
N GLY A 53 -6.18 3.51 -11.90
CA GLY A 53 -6.31 4.64 -10.97
C GLY A 53 -4.97 5.25 -10.54
N CYS A 54 -3.93 5.14 -11.37
CA CYS A 54 -2.56 5.50 -10.99
C CYS A 54 -2.22 6.99 -11.14
N MET A 55 -3.14 7.81 -11.66
CA MET A 55 -3.02 9.27 -11.84
C MET A 55 -1.82 9.75 -12.70
N ALA A 56 -1.11 8.85 -13.40
CA ALA A 56 0.00 9.26 -14.27
C ALA A 56 -0.45 10.23 -15.37
N CYS A 57 -1.66 10.02 -15.92
CA CYS A 57 -2.27 10.87 -16.94
C CYS A 57 -2.59 12.28 -16.43
N GLU A 58 -2.94 12.42 -15.15
CA GLU A 58 -3.25 13.71 -14.52
C GLU A 58 -1.96 14.54 -14.38
N GLY A 59 -0.87 13.93 -13.94
CA GLY A 59 0.43 14.58 -13.83
C GLY A 59 1.02 15.05 -15.17
N GLN A 60 0.57 14.49 -16.30
CA GLN A 60 0.98 14.90 -17.65
C GLN A 60 -0.01 15.84 -18.33
N CYS A 61 -1.15 16.10 -17.70
CA CYS A 61 -2.20 16.88 -18.33
C CYS A 61 -1.98 18.37 -18.09
N ALA A 62 -1.56 19.11 -19.11
CA ALA A 62 -1.41 20.56 -19.03
C ALA A 62 -2.72 21.29 -18.68
N SER A 63 -3.87 20.69 -18.97
CA SER A 63 -5.20 21.24 -18.66
C SER A 63 -5.74 20.78 -17.30
N GLY A 64 -4.97 20.02 -16.50
CA GLY A 64 -5.35 19.60 -15.16
C GLY A 64 -6.60 18.71 -15.09
N VAL A 65 -6.93 17.94 -16.12
CA VAL A 65 -8.15 17.10 -16.15
C VAL A 65 -8.05 16.00 -15.10
N PRO A 66 -9.00 15.89 -14.14
CA PRO A 66 -9.00 14.88 -13.08
C PRO A 66 -9.51 13.52 -13.60
N VAL A 67 -8.75 12.91 -14.50
CA VAL A 67 -9.16 11.71 -15.25
C VAL A 67 -9.59 10.56 -14.35
N THR A 68 -8.90 10.36 -13.22
CA THR A 68 -9.22 9.27 -12.29
C THR A 68 -10.58 9.47 -11.63
N SER A 69 -10.89 10.68 -11.18
CA SER A 69 -12.19 11.01 -10.58
C SER A 69 -13.33 10.85 -11.58
N ILE A 70 -13.13 11.31 -12.83
CA ILE A 70 -14.12 11.14 -13.90
C ILE A 70 -14.38 9.64 -14.18
N ILE A 71 -13.32 8.83 -14.25
CA ILE A 71 -13.48 7.38 -14.48
C ILE A 71 -14.17 6.70 -13.29
N LEU A 72 -13.91 7.11 -12.04
CA LEU A 72 -14.60 6.57 -10.86
C LEU A 72 -16.09 6.91 -10.88
N ALA A 73 -16.45 8.15 -11.21
CA ALA A 73 -17.86 8.57 -11.35
C ALA A 73 -18.56 7.80 -12.50
N ALA A 74 -17.88 7.60 -13.62
CA ALA A 74 -18.45 6.82 -14.72
C ALA A 74 -18.64 5.33 -14.38
N LYS A 75 -17.76 4.75 -13.54
CA LYS A 75 -17.95 3.38 -13.02
C LYS A 75 -19.15 3.31 -12.08
N GLU A 76 -19.31 4.29 -11.20
CA GLU A 76 -20.47 4.40 -10.32
C GLU A 76 -21.77 4.48 -11.13
N GLN A 77 -21.84 5.39 -12.11
CA GLN A 77 -22.98 5.52 -13.01
C GLN A 77 -23.30 4.21 -13.72
N ALA A 78 -22.27 3.55 -14.27
CA ALA A 78 -22.46 2.28 -15.00
C ALA A 78 -23.04 1.18 -14.10
N VAL A 79 -22.61 1.09 -12.84
CA VAL A 79 -23.15 0.14 -11.86
C VAL A 79 -24.59 0.49 -11.48
N GLN A 80 -24.92 1.77 -11.37
CA GLN A 80 -26.29 2.21 -11.07
C GLN A 80 -27.27 1.92 -12.23
N GLU A 81 -26.83 2.09 -13.48
CA GLU A 81 -27.67 1.90 -14.66
C GLU A 81 -27.85 0.44 -15.08
N SER A 82 -26.79 -0.36 -15.02
CA SER A 82 -26.80 -1.75 -15.56
C SER A 82 -26.44 -2.82 -14.54
N GLY A 83 -26.22 -2.44 -13.29
CA GLY A 83 -25.79 -3.34 -12.22
C GLY A 83 -24.29 -3.64 -12.26
N ALA A 84 -23.81 -4.23 -11.17
CA ALA A 84 -22.44 -4.71 -11.09
C ALA A 84 -22.32 -6.06 -11.83
N GLY A 85 -21.29 -6.23 -12.64
CA GLY A 85 -20.98 -7.52 -13.25
C GLY A 85 -20.73 -8.62 -12.21
N ILE A 86 -20.88 -9.89 -12.60
CA ILE A 86 -20.74 -11.05 -11.71
C ILE A 86 -19.41 -11.02 -10.93
N VAL A 87 -18.29 -10.79 -11.62
CA VAL A 87 -16.96 -10.73 -10.98
C VAL A 87 -16.87 -9.58 -9.98
N GLN A 88 -17.42 -8.42 -10.33
CA GLN A 88 -17.47 -7.25 -9.44
C GLN A 88 -18.29 -7.53 -8.19
N SER A 89 -19.47 -8.17 -8.34
CA SER A 89 -20.38 -8.55 -7.24
C SER A 89 -19.74 -9.55 -6.29
N VAL A 90 -19.06 -10.57 -6.83
CA VAL A 90 -18.33 -11.58 -6.04
C VAL A 90 -17.18 -10.92 -5.27
N LEU A 91 -16.39 -10.07 -5.92
CA LEU A 91 -15.30 -9.37 -5.27
C LEU A 91 -15.79 -8.40 -4.19
N ALA A 92 -16.85 -7.64 -4.46
CA ALA A 92 -17.45 -6.75 -3.46
C ALA A 92 -18.00 -7.55 -2.26
N GLY A 93 -18.67 -8.67 -2.51
CA GLY A 93 -19.13 -9.59 -1.47
C GLY A 93 -17.99 -10.14 -0.62
N ALA A 94 -16.92 -10.63 -1.24
CA ALA A 94 -15.75 -11.13 -0.53
C ALA A 94 -15.10 -10.04 0.35
N LEU A 95 -14.98 -8.81 -0.16
CA LEU A 95 -14.39 -7.68 0.56
C LEU A 95 -15.24 -7.17 1.73
N ARG A 96 -16.57 -7.39 1.70
CA ARG A 96 -17.49 -7.03 2.79
C ARG A 96 -17.41 -8.01 3.98
N HIS A 97 -17.08 -9.27 3.72
CA HIS A 97 -17.08 -10.33 4.72
C HIS A 97 -15.67 -10.65 5.20
N GLU A 98 -15.33 -10.20 6.40
CA GLU A 98 -14.01 -10.42 7.00
C GLU A 98 -13.65 -11.91 7.15
N ALA A 99 -14.63 -12.77 7.40
CA ALA A 99 -14.43 -14.21 7.46
C ALA A 99 -13.96 -14.78 6.10
N VAL A 100 -14.53 -14.28 4.99
CA VAL A 100 -14.12 -14.66 3.63
C VAL A 100 -12.71 -14.17 3.35
N MET A 101 -12.38 -12.92 3.73
CA MET A 101 -11.04 -12.39 3.57
C MET A 101 -10.00 -13.19 4.37
N ARG A 102 -10.33 -13.64 5.58
CA ARG A 102 -9.48 -14.54 6.38
C ARG A 102 -9.30 -15.92 5.72
N SER A 103 -10.35 -16.52 5.19
CA SER A 103 -10.25 -17.80 4.49
C SER A 103 -9.43 -17.68 3.21
N LEU A 104 -9.60 -16.59 2.44
CA LEU A 104 -8.79 -16.31 1.26
C LEU A 104 -7.31 -16.06 1.63
N SER A 105 -7.03 -15.44 2.77
CA SER A 105 -5.65 -15.22 3.24
C SER A 105 -4.95 -16.54 3.59
N TRP A 106 -5.69 -17.54 4.09
CA TRP A 106 -5.14 -18.87 4.38
C TRP A 106 -4.78 -19.63 3.09
N LEU A 107 -5.56 -19.45 2.02
CA LEU A 107 -5.29 -20.01 0.69
C LEU A 107 -4.24 -19.19 -0.11
N ALA A 108 -3.99 -17.96 0.25
CA ALA A 108 -3.08 -17.06 -0.45
C ALA A 108 -1.63 -17.56 -0.58
N PRO A 109 -1.02 -18.25 0.41
CA PRO A 109 0.32 -18.83 0.26
C PRO A 109 0.40 -19.86 -0.87
N VAL A 110 -0.68 -20.59 -1.12
CA VAL A 110 -0.78 -21.59 -2.20
C VAL A 110 -0.99 -20.92 -3.57
N ALA A 111 -1.80 -19.85 -3.61
CA ALA A 111 -2.16 -19.15 -4.85
C ALA A 111 -1.18 -18.03 -5.24
N LEU A 112 -0.49 -17.44 -4.28
CA LEU A 112 0.33 -16.24 -4.49
C LEU A 112 1.83 -16.49 -4.27
N HIS A 113 2.29 -17.71 -4.03
CA HIS A 113 3.71 -18.09 -3.80
C HIS A 113 4.54 -16.90 -3.29
N PHE A 114 4.28 -16.50 -2.03
CA PHE A 114 5.14 -15.50 -1.39
C PHE A 114 6.51 -16.16 -1.18
N SER A 115 7.51 -15.74 -1.95
CA SER A 115 8.88 -16.02 -1.59
C SER A 115 9.12 -15.43 -0.20
N LYS A 116 9.41 -16.30 0.77
CA LYS A 116 10.06 -15.87 2.01
C LYS A 116 11.41 -15.33 1.60
N GLY A 117 11.49 -14.05 1.31
CA GLY A 117 12.77 -13.37 1.15
C GLY A 117 13.48 -13.46 2.48
N SER A 118 14.35 -14.44 2.63
CA SER A 118 15.29 -14.49 3.73
C SER A 118 16.21 -13.29 3.55
N VAL A 119 16.04 -12.27 4.39
CA VAL A 119 17.19 -11.45 4.73
C VAL A 119 18.14 -12.45 5.43
N ALA A 120 19.32 -12.68 4.86
CA ALA A 120 20.36 -13.46 5.49
C ALA A 120 20.73 -12.76 6.81
N GLY A 121 20.24 -13.30 7.91
CA GLY A 121 20.43 -12.74 9.25
C GLY A 121 19.25 -13.04 10.17
N GLY A 122 19.21 -14.27 10.73
CA GLY A 122 18.58 -14.56 12.01
C GLY A 122 17.11 -15.00 12.03
N GLY A 123 16.91 -16.30 12.28
CA GLY A 123 15.87 -16.78 13.19
C GLY A 123 14.46 -16.93 12.63
N ALA A 124 14.19 -18.08 12.02
CA ALA A 124 12.83 -18.62 11.97
C ALA A 124 12.40 -19.03 13.40
N GLY A 125 11.23 -18.59 13.80
CA GLY A 125 10.48 -19.16 14.91
C GLY A 125 10.37 -18.26 16.12
N GLN A 126 9.28 -17.48 16.15
CA GLN A 126 8.60 -17.20 17.42
C GLN A 126 7.15 -16.81 17.14
N GLY A 127 6.27 -17.44 17.92
CA GLY A 127 4.83 -17.40 17.79
C GLY A 127 4.24 -16.00 17.72
N SER A 128 3.15 -15.90 16.99
CA SER A 128 2.26 -14.75 16.91
C SER A 128 2.02 -14.15 18.29
N ARG A 129 2.76 -13.10 18.61
CA ARG A 129 2.45 -12.28 19.79
C ARG A 129 1.17 -11.53 19.45
N LYS A 130 0.05 -12.03 20.00
CA LYS A 130 -1.20 -11.28 20.00
C LYS A 130 -0.92 -9.95 20.73
N ILE A 131 -0.87 -8.85 19.97
CA ILE A 131 -0.88 -7.51 20.57
C ILE A 131 -2.26 -7.38 21.21
N ARG A 132 -2.34 -7.61 22.52
CA ARG A 132 -3.58 -7.42 23.27
C ARG A 132 -3.69 -5.94 23.60
N ASN A 133 -4.88 -5.39 23.44
CA ASN A 133 -5.28 -4.03 23.82
C ASN A 133 -5.31 -3.80 25.35
N ALA A 134 -4.65 -4.64 26.14
CA ALA A 134 -4.61 -4.54 27.58
C ALA A 134 -3.15 -4.28 28.02
N ASP A 135 -2.90 -3.06 28.43
CA ASP A 135 -2.24 -2.76 29.71
C ASP A 135 -1.89 -1.28 29.77
N TYR A 136 -2.87 -0.49 30.16
CA TYR A 136 -2.61 0.83 30.70
C TYR A 136 -2.10 0.65 32.14
N GLY A 137 -0.82 0.97 32.39
CA GLY A 137 -0.25 1.03 33.73
C GLY A 137 0.66 -0.13 34.11
N MET A 138 1.78 -0.30 33.40
CA MET A 138 2.87 -1.12 33.95
C MET A 138 3.69 -0.32 34.93
N ARG A 139 3.72 -0.81 36.20
CA ARG A 139 4.80 -0.50 37.11
C ARG A 139 6.00 -1.37 36.74
N ASN A 140 7.16 -0.75 36.51
CA ASN A 140 8.40 -1.52 36.48
C ASN A 140 8.68 -2.08 37.89
N GLY A 141 9.50 -3.11 37.98
CA GLY A 141 9.84 -3.77 39.27
C GLY A 141 10.48 -2.84 40.32
N SER A 142 10.71 -1.55 40.02
CA SER A 142 11.23 -0.50 40.92
C SER A 142 10.14 0.47 41.38
N GLY A 143 8.87 0.29 41.04
CA GLY A 143 7.78 1.14 41.53
C GLY A 143 7.71 2.55 40.93
N GLN A 144 8.57 2.91 39.98
CA GLN A 144 8.54 4.20 39.32
C GLN A 144 7.44 4.25 38.27
N GLN A 145 6.60 5.30 38.30
CA GLN A 145 5.64 5.60 37.23
C GLN A 145 6.41 5.86 35.91
N VAL A 146 6.31 4.93 34.97
CA VAL A 146 6.76 5.20 33.62
C VAL A 146 5.84 6.28 33.06
N ALA A 147 6.41 7.39 32.58
CA ALA A 147 5.65 8.44 31.88
C ALA A 147 4.73 7.81 30.85
N ALA A 148 3.43 8.17 30.89
CA ALA A 148 2.45 7.57 29.99
C ALA A 148 2.89 7.79 28.54
N ARG A 149 3.19 6.70 27.83
CA ARG A 149 3.57 6.78 26.41
C ARG A 149 2.44 7.41 25.62
N LYS A 150 2.76 8.32 24.71
CA LYS A 150 1.79 8.91 23.80
C LYS A 150 1.20 7.82 22.90
N LYS A 151 -0.10 7.86 22.71
CA LYS A 151 -0.84 6.86 21.93
C LYS A 151 -0.80 7.19 20.45
N VAL A 152 -0.53 6.18 19.63
CA VAL A 152 -0.67 6.23 18.17
C VAL A 152 -1.61 5.11 17.73
N ILE A 153 -2.60 5.44 16.89
CA ILE A 153 -3.45 4.44 16.27
C ILE A 153 -2.80 4.00 14.96
N PHE A 154 -2.57 2.70 14.82
CA PHE A 154 -2.16 2.14 13.54
C PHE A 154 -3.37 1.61 12.77
N TYR A 155 -3.61 2.17 11.59
CA TYR A 155 -4.60 1.71 10.62
C TYR A 155 -3.94 0.78 9.59
N PRO A 156 -4.05 -0.56 9.72
CA PRO A 156 -3.38 -1.49 8.84
C PRO A 156 -4.03 -1.57 7.44
N GLY A 157 -5.35 -1.34 7.34
CA GLY A 157 -6.11 -1.64 6.14
C GLY A 157 -6.20 -3.15 5.85
N CYS A 158 -7.01 -3.53 4.85
CA CYS A 158 -7.31 -4.94 4.56
C CYS A 158 -6.09 -5.74 4.07
N ALA A 159 -5.24 -5.15 3.24
CA ALA A 159 -4.09 -5.86 2.66
C ALA A 159 -3.04 -6.24 3.70
N ILE A 160 -2.71 -5.35 4.63
CA ILE A 160 -1.76 -5.62 5.72
C ILE A 160 -2.39 -6.59 6.72
N ARG A 161 -3.63 -6.32 7.16
CA ARG A 161 -4.32 -7.15 8.18
C ARG A 161 -4.45 -8.60 7.76
N HIS A 162 -4.78 -8.88 6.50
CA HIS A 162 -5.10 -10.24 6.06
C HIS A 162 -3.97 -10.94 5.30
N PHE A 163 -3.11 -10.21 4.58
CA PHE A 163 -2.14 -10.82 3.66
C PHE A 163 -0.67 -10.51 3.97
N GLN A 164 -0.38 -9.46 4.74
CA GLN A 164 1.00 -9.03 5.02
C GLN A 164 1.17 -8.58 6.47
N GLN A 165 0.90 -9.49 7.40
CA GLN A 165 1.00 -9.24 8.84
C GLN A 165 2.44 -8.90 9.28
N ASP A 166 3.44 -9.30 8.50
CA ASP A 166 4.83 -8.91 8.67
C ASP A 166 5.01 -7.38 8.64
N ILE A 167 4.31 -6.68 7.75
CA ILE A 167 4.32 -5.20 7.71
C ILE A 167 3.65 -4.62 8.98
N GLN A 168 2.57 -5.24 9.47
CA GLN A 168 1.91 -4.79 10.70
C GLN A 168 2.85 -4.91 11.90
N GLN A 169 3.53 -6.04 12.04
CA GLN A 169 4.48 -6.30 13.11
C GLN A 169 5.65 -5.30 13.07
N SER A 170 6.25 -5.13 11.89
CA SER A 170 7.33 -4.16 11.70
C SER A 170 6.90 -2.73 12.00
N THR A 171 5.68 -2.35 11.57
CA THR A 171 5.16 -1.00 11.84
C THR A 171 4.98 -0.76 13.34
N ALA A 172 4.39 -1.73 14.05
CA ALA A 172 4.19 -1.63 15.49
C ALA A 172 5.56 -1.54 16.22
N ALA A 173 6.52 -2.39 15.86
CA ALA A 173 7.85 -2.39 16.47
C ALA A 173 8.58 -1.06 16.27
N VAL A 174 8.50 -0.47 15.06
CA VAL A 174 9.10 0.84 14.77
C VAL A 174 8.45 1.94 15.62
N LEU A 175 7.12 1.98 15.70
CA LEU A 175 6.40 2.98 16.49
C LEU A 175 6.65 2.82 18.00
N GLU A 176 6.72 1.58 18.49
CA GLU A 176 7.03 1.28 19.91
C GLU A 176 8.48 1.68 20.25
N HIS A 177 9.43 1.46 19.35
CA HIS A 177 10.82 1.91 19.51
C HIS A 177 10.91 3.44 19.62
N LEU A 178 10.09 4.17 18.86
CA LEU A 178 9.99 5.63 18.94
C LEU A 178 9.24 6.13 20.19
N GLY A 179 8.93 5.24 21.15
CA GLY A 179 8.34 5.57 22.44
C GLY A 179 6.81 5.68 22.43
N TYR A 180 6.13 5.23 21.38
CA TYR A 180 4.67 5.28 21.33
C TYR A 180 4.00 4.01 21.88
N HIS A 181 2.78 4.16 22.39
CA HIS A 181 1.86 3.07 22.65
C HIS A 181 0.99 2.85 21.40
N VAL A 182 1.15 1.71 20.74
CA VAL A 182 0.47 1.41 19.47
C VAL A 182 -0.86 0.72 19.73
N VAL A 183 -1.94 1.31 19.24
CA VAL A 183 -3.30 0.74 19.29
C VAL A 183 -3.76 0.37 17.89
N ILE A 184 -4.23 -0.86 17.72
CA ILE A 184 -4.80 -1.37 16.45
C ILE A 184 -6.24 -1.80 16.73
N PRO A 185 -7.24 -0.92 16.53
CA PRO A 185 -8.63 -1.24 16.80
C PRO A 185 -9.15 -2.38 15.91
N ASP A 186 -9.84 -3.34 16.51
CA ASP A 186 -10.41 -4.50 15.78
C ASP A 186 -11.57 -4.09 14.89
N ASP A 187 -12.31 -3.03 15.27
CA ASP A 187 -13.49 -2.54 14.55
C ASP A 187 -13.15 -1.78 13.25
N LEU A 188 -11.89 -1.46 13.01
CA LEU A 188 -11.47 -0.82 11.77
C LEU A 188 -11.68 -1.75 10.57
N LYS A 189 -12.31 -1.22 9.53
CA LYS A 189 -12.65 -1.93 8.29
C LYS A 189 -11.74 -1.52 7.13
N CYS A 190 -11.97 -2.09 5.94
CA CYS A 190 -11.29 -1.64 4.70
C CYS A 190 -11.47 -0.13 4.49
N CYS A 191 -10.48 0.55 3.91
CA CYS A 191 -10.58 1.99 3.60
C CYS A 191 -11.63 2.34 2.52
N GLY A 192 -12.18 1.35 1.83
CA GLY A 192 -13.17 1.56 0.78
C GLY A 192 -12.59 1.74 -0.64
N ARG A 193 -11.27 1.86 -0.81
CA ARG A 193 -10.67 2.06 -2.14
C ARG A 193 -11.01 0.96 -3.15
N PRO A 194 -11.03 -0.34 -2.79
CA PRO A 194 -11.49 -1.38 -3.70
C PRO A 194 -12.94 -1.18 -4.17
N PHE A 195 -13.83 -0.75 -3.28
CA PHE A 195 -15.24 -0.49 -3.60
C PHE A 195 -15.38 0.66 -4.61
N LEU A 196 -14.69 1.76 -4.43
CA LEU A 196 -14.62 2.84 -5.41
C LEU A 196 -14.13 2.34 -6.78
N SER A 197 -13.14 1.44 -6.77
CA SER A 197 -12.62 0.85 -8.02
C SER A 197 -13.64 -0.04 -8.73
N LEU A 198 -14.60 -0.62 -7.99
CA LEU A 198 -15.72 -1.43 -8.53
C LEU A 198 -16.94 -0.58 -8.93
N GLY A 199 -16.97 0.72 -8.61
CA GLY A 199 -18.13 1.58 -8.79
C GLY A 199 -19.14 1.52 -7.64
N ASP A 200 -18.84 0.82 -6.55
CA ASP A 200 -19.67 0.73 -5.33
C ASP A 200 -19.34 1.90 -4.37
N ARG A 201 -19.81 3.09 -4.73
CA ARG A 201 -19.57 4.31 -3.94
C ARG A 201 -20.27 4.27 -2.59
N ASP A 202 -21.47 3.69 -2.51
CA ASP A 202 -22.22 3.59 -1.25
C ASP A 202 -21.55 2.63 -0.28
N GLY A 203 -21.04 1.49 -0.76
CA GLY A 203 -20.19 0.61 0.03
C GLY A 203 -18.94 1.31 0.56
N ALA A 204 -18.30 2.13 -0.27
CA ALA A 204 -17.14 2.91 0.16
C ALA A 204 -17.52 3.98 1.21
N ARG A 205 -18.66 4.67 1.04
CA ARG A 205 -19.17 5.67 2.00
C ARG A 205 -19.45 5.04 3.35
N ASN A 206 -20.16 3.93 3.39
CA ASN A 206 -20.48 3.21 4.62
C ASN A 206 -19.21 2.83 5.41
N LEU A 207 -18.17 2.36 4.71
CA LEU A 207 -16.87 2.06 5.32
C LEU A 207 -16.16 3.32 5.82
N ALA A 208 -16.23 4.41 5.07
CA ALA A 208 -15.66 5.71 5.47
C ALA A 208 -16.31 6.23 6.76
N GLU A 209 -17.64 6.15 6.87
CA GLU A 209 -18.38 6.54 8.08
C GLU A 209 -18.00 5.68 9.29
N GLN A 210 -17.97 4.34 9.12
CA GLN A 210 -17.62 3.42 10.19
C GLN A 210 -16.19 3.68 10.70
N ASN A 211 -15.21 3.72 9.81
CA ASN A 211 -13.82 3.96 10.17
C ASN A 211 -13.65 5.32 10.86
N THR A 212 -14.30 6.37 10.35
CA THR A 212 -14.19 7.71 10.94
C THR A 212 -14.78 7.76 12.33
N ARG A 213 -15.94 7.11 12.57
CA ARG A 213 -16.54 7.02 13.93
C ARG A 213 -15.62 6.28 14.90
N VAL A 214 -15.05 5.14 14.49
CA VAL A 214 -14.09 4.38 15.33
C VAL A 214 -12.86 5.24 15.68
N LEU A 215 -12.28 5.91 14.67
CA LEU A 215 -11.08 6.73 14.88
C LEU A 215 -11.37 7.98 15.72
N ALA A 216 -12.53 8.61 15.57
CA ALA A 216 -12.94 9.79 16.33
C ALA A 216 -13.22 9.49 17.82
N ALA A 217 -13.58 8.24 18.14
CA ALA A 217 -13.82 7.82 19.52
C ALA A 217 -12.53 7.54 20.33
N LEU A 218 -11.36 7.58 19.67
CA LEU A 218 -10.09 7.25 20.26
C LEU A 218 -9.22 8.51 20.41
N ASP A 219 -8.75 8.75 21.63
CA ASP A 219 -7.78 9.82 21.90
C ASP A 219 -6.37 9.32 21.56
N ALA A 220 -5.73 9.93 20.57
CA ALA A 220 -4.38 9.58 20.12
C ALA A 220 -3.68 10.80 19.51
N GLU A 221 -2.34 10.82 19.61
CA GLU A 221 -1.52 11.88 19.02
C GLU A 221 -1.61 11.86 17.48
N ALA A 222 -1.67 10.66 16.89
CA ALA A 222 -1.77 10.47 15.46
C ALA A 222 -2.48 9.17 15.07
N VAL A 223 -3.05 9.15 13.88
CA VAL A 223 -3.48 7.94 13.17
C VAL A 223 -2.54 7.71 12.00
N VAL A 224 -1.89 6.55 11.95
CA VAL A 224 -0.85 6.24 10.97
C VAL A 224 -1.24 5.01 10.15
N THR A 225 -0.93 5.01 8.86
CA THR A 225 -1.08 3.85 7.98
C THR A 225 0.19 3.55 7.21
N ALA A 226 0.53 2.28 7.04
CA ALA A 226 1.64 1.81 6.19
C ALA A 226 1.16 1.37 4.80
N CYS A 227 0.00 1.86 4.35
CA CYS A 227 -0.57 1.56 3.05
C CYS A 227 -0.85 2.84 2.26
N ALA A 228 -0.06 3.11 1.23
CA ALA A 228 -0.21 4.28 0.38
C ALA A 228 -1.63 4.47 -0.18
N SER A 229 -2.32 3.36 -0.51
CA SER A 229 -3.70 3.42 -1.01
C SER A 229 -4.68 3.83 0.07
N CYS A 230 -4.50 3.35 1.31
CA CYS A 230 -5.31 3.76 2.45
C CYS A 230 -5.09 5.24 2.77
N GLY A 231 -3.82 5.68 2.88
CA GLY A 231 -3.49 7.07 3.15
C GLY A 231 -4.10 8.04 2.12
N MET A 232 -3.99 7.70 0.83
CA MET A 232 -4.64 8.50 -0.22
C MET A 232 -6.16 8.53 -0.06
N THR A 233 -6.79 7.39 0.21
CA THR A 233 -8.25 7.31 0.35
C THR A 233 -8.75 8.17 1.50
N PHE A 234 -8.10 8.13 2.66
CA PHE A 234 -8.46 9.01 3.79
C PHE A 234 -8.29 10.49 3.46
N LYS A 235 -7.22 10.85 2.74
CA LYS A 235 -6.90 12.25 2.43
C LYS A 235 -7.71 12.85 1.28
N ARG A 236 -8.04 12.05 0.26
CA ARG A 236 -8.67 12.54 -0.96
C ARG A 236 -10.11 12.09 -1.13
N ASP A 237 -10.40 10.80 -0.85
CA ASP A 237 -11.73 10.26 -1.16
C ASP A 237 -12.72 10.48 0.02
N TYR A 238 -12.28 10.37 1.28
CA TYR A 238 -13.16 10.54 2.45
C TYR A 238 -13.80 11.94 2.55
N PRO A 239 -13.08 13.05 2.31
CA PRO A 239 -13.73 14.37 2.32
C PRO A 239 -14.94 14.46 1.40
N GLU A 240 -14.85 13.84 0.21
CA GLU A 240 -15.96 13.82 -0.75
C GLU A 240 -17.04 12.80 -0.35
N LEU A 241 -16.66 11.59 0.07
CA LEU A 241 -17.61 10.55 0.51
C LEU A 241 -18.45 10.99 1.70
N LEU A 242 -17.87 11.76 2.63
CA LEU A 242 -18.50 12.21 3.88
C LEU A 242 -19.10 13.61 3.79
N SER A 243 -19.02 14.29 2.64
CA SER A 243 -19.46 15.68 2.48
C SER A 243 -20.93 15.93 2.87
N ARG A 244 -21.78 14.90 2.76
CA ARG A 244 -23.22 14.98 3.08
C ARG A 244 -23.61 14.33 4.42
N SER A 245 -22.67 13.70 5.12
CA SER A 245 -22.95 12.95 6.35
C SER A 245 -22.84 13.78 7.63
N GLY A 246 -22.28 14.99 7.54
CA GLY A 246 -21.93 15.82 8.71
C GLY A 246 -20.75 15.25 9.53
N ILE A 247 -20.14 14.15 9.10
CA ILE A 247 -19.02 13.51 9.78
C ILE A 247 -17.70 14.10 9.25
N ARG A 248 -16.87 14.63 10.16
CA ARG A 248 -15.55 15.15 9.79
C ARG A 248 -14.59 13.97 9.55
N PRO A 249 -13.92 13.90 8.38
CA PRO A 249 -12.94 12.86 8.11
C PRO A 249 -11.82 12.81 9.14
N ALA A 250 -11.42 11.60 9.56
CA ALA A 250 -10.26 11.43 10.43
C ALA A 250 -8.97 11.81 9.66
N ALA A 251 -8.09 12.54 10.32
CA ALA A 251 -6.77 12.85 9.79
C ALA A 251 -5.88 11.60 9.93
N VAL A 252 -5.46 11.03 8.81
CA VAL A 252 -4.59 9.85 8.75
C VAL A 252 -3.29 10.22 8.03
N MET A 253 -2.16 9.96 8.68
CA MET A 253 -0.83 10.16 8.13
C MET A 253 -0.32 8.88 7.46
N ASP A 254 0.41 9.01 6.36
CA ASP A 254 1.22 7.91 5.86
C ASP A 254 2.42 7.69 6.80
N ILE A 255 2.86 6.44 6.95
CA ILE A 255 3.99 6.11 7.82
C ILE A 255 5.27 6.89 7.44
N HIS A 256 5.46 7.21 6.17
CA HIS A 256 6.62 7.99 5.73
C HIS A 256 6.56 9.46 6.17
N GLU A 257 5.36 10.05 6.26
CA GLU A 257 5.18 11.39 6.84
C GLU A 257 5.53 11.37 8.32
N PHE A 258 4.99 10.39 9.05
CA PHE A 258 5.22 10.23 10.47
C PHE A 258 6.72 10.02 10.77
N LEU A 259 7.37 9.11 10.04
CA LEU A 259 8.79 8.81 10.23
C LEU A 259 9.71 9.96 9.77
N ALA A 260 9.31 10.74 8.79
CA ALA A 260 10.10 11.90 8.37
C ALA A 260 10.22 12.93 9.48
N ASP A 261 9.19 13.07 10.31
CA ASP A 261 9.14 13.98 11.46
C ASP A 261 9.76 13.35 12.73
N LYS A 262 9.51 12.07 13.02
CA LYS A 262 9.82 11.45 14.32
C LYS A 262 11.08 10.59 14.34
N LEU A 263 11.52 10.03 13.21
CA LEU A 263 12.70 9.15 13.16
C LEU A 263 13.96 9.99 12.96
N ALA A 264 14.86 10.00 13.94
CA ALA A 264 16.19 10.59 13.77
C ALA A 264 17.15 9.58 13.10
N ALA A 265 18.19 10.08 12.44
CA ALA A 265 19.24 9.20 11.88
C ALA A 265 20.00 8.44 12.98
N SER A 266 20.11 9.04 14.18
CA SER A 266 20.72 8.43 15.36
C SER A 266 19.95 7.21 15.89
N ASP A 267 18.65 7.08 15.59
CA ASP A 267 17.85 5.95 16.01
C ASP A 267 18.20 4.68 15.22
N LEU A 268 18.83 4.84 14.04
CA LEU A 268 19.20 3.77 13.15
C LEU A 268 20.67 3.38 13.35
N SER A 269 20.91 2.36 14.16
CA SER A 269 22.26 1.97 14.58
C SER A 269 22.89 0.86 13.73
N THR A 270 22.08 0.06 13.02
CA THR A 270 22.58 -1.04 12.22
C THR A 270 22.76 -0.66 10.76
N PRO A 271 23.98 -0.69 10.23
CA PRO A 271 24.20 -0.52 8.81
C PRO A 271 23.60 -1.70 8.01
N LEU A 272 22.80 -1.37 7.02
CA LEU A 272 22.30 -2.35 6.05
C LEU A 272 23.08 -2.16 4.74
N HIS A 273 24.13 -2.93 4.56
CA HIS A 273 24.98 -2.81 3.38
C HIS A 273 24.30 -3.37 2.13
N GLY A 274 24.31 -2.61 1.07
CA GLY A 274 23.84 -3.08 -0.23
C GLY A 274 23.21 -2.00 -1.10
N ARG A 275 23.04 -2.39 -2.38
CA ARG A 275 22.31 -1.56 -3.36
C ARG A 275 20.83 -1.85 -3.21
N ILE A 276 20.06 -0.82 -2.94
CA ILE A 276 18.61 -0.88 -2.93
C ILE A 276 18.02 0.04 -4.00
N THR A 277 16.83 -0.27 -4.48
CA THR A 277 16.07 0.64 -5.34
C THR A 277 14.71 0.93 -4.72
N TRP A 278 14.08 2.02 -5.16
CA TRP A 278 12.80 2.47 -4.63
C TRP A 278 11.73 2.50 -5.72
N HIS A 279 10.61 1.83 -5.48
CA HIS A 279 9.40 1.98 -6.28
C HIS A 279 8.46 3.00 -5.63
N ASP A 280 8.13 4.07 -6.36
CA ASP A 280 7.12 5.05 -5.94
C ASP A 280 5.70 4.48 -6.11
N PRO A 281 5.00 4.09 -5.04
CA PRO A 281 3.59 3.78 -5.16
C PRO A 281 2.82 4.99 -5.70
N CYS A 282 2.04 4.79 -6.74
CA CYS A 282 1.30 5.90 -7.37
C CYS A 282 0.40 6.66 -6.38
N HIS A 283 -0.18 5.97 -5.41
CA HIS A 283 -1.01 6.56 -4.36
C HIS A 283 -0.18 7.25 -3.25
N LEU A 284 1.12 6.99 -3.15
CA LEU A 284 2.02 7.73 -2.28
C LEU A 284 2.54 8.98 -2.98
N GLY A 285 3.22 8.77 -4.13
CA GLY A 285 3.86 9.85 -4.86
C GLY A 285 2.86 10.84 -5.46
N ARG A 286 2.00 10.37 -6.38
CA ARG A 286 1.02 11.24 -7.06
C ARG A 286 -0.22 11.51 -6.21
N GLY A 287 -0.68 10.49 -5.47
CA GLY A 287 -1.88 10.61 -4.63
C GLY A 287 -1.72 11.50 -3.41
N GLN A 288 -0.57 11.46 -2.76
CA GLN A 288 -0.31 12.16 -1.51
C GLN A 288 0.85 13.17 -1.58
N GLY A 289 1.59 13.24 -2.68
CA GLY A 289 2.74 14.15 -2.82
C GLY A 289 4.00 13.74 -2.06
N LEU A 290 4.09 12.49 -1.58
CA LEU A 290 5.09 12.03 -0.60
C LEU A 290 6.33 11.35 -1.21
N ALA A 291 6.55 11.43 -2.52
CA ALA A 291 7.68 10.74 -3.17
C ALA A 291 9.05 11.17 -2.61
N LYS A 292 9.23 12.48 -2.35
CA LYS A 292 10.47 13.02 -1.76
C LYS A 292 10.59 12.65 -0.28
N THR A 293 9.51 12.71 0.46
CA THR A 293 9.44 12.37 1.89
C THR A 293 9.83 10.90 2.11
N ALA A 294 9.29 9.97 1.34
CA ALA A 294 9.65 8.56 1.44
C ALA A 294 11.14 8.32 1.18
N ARG A 295 11.71 8.95 0.14
CA ARG A 295 13.15 8.87 -0.13
C ARG A 295 14.00 9.45 0.99
N SER A 296 13.57 10.54 1.61
CA SER A 296 14.31 11.14 2.74
C SER A 296 14.39 10.19 3.93
N VAL A 297 13.34 9.42 4.19
CA VAL A 297 13.32 8.37 5.22
C VAL A 297 14.26 7.22 4.85
N VAL A 298 14.18 6.71 3.62
CA VAL A 298 15.05 5.62 3.15
C VAL A 298 16.54 5.99 3.21
N ARG A 299 16.90 7.23 2.86
CA ARG A 299 18.30 7.71 2.89
C ARG A 299 18.87 7.86 4.29
N ARG A 300 18.05 7.84 5.35
CA ARG A 300 18.54 7.86 6.74
C ARG A 300 19.09 6.50 7.17
N ILE A 301 18.77 5.41 6.46
CA ILE A 301 19.21 4.05 6.81
C ILE A 301 20.71 3.94 6.53
N PRO A 302 21.56 3.65 7.55
CA PRO A 302 23.00 3.61 7.38
C PRO A 302 23.44 2.51 6.42
N GLY A 303 24.48 2.74 5.63
CA GLY A 303 25.06 1.76 4.72
C GLY A 303 24.26 1.45 3.47
N VAL A 304 23.08 2.04 3.30
CA VAL A 304 22.22 1.85 2.13
C VAL A 304 22.67 2.72 0.96
N MET A 305 22.89 2.10 -0.20
CA MET A 305 23.09 2.79 -1.46
C MET A 305 21.78 2.78 -2.27
N LEU A 306 21.07 3.90 -2.28
CA LEU A 306 19.85 4.06 -3.07
C LEU A 306 20.17 4.30 -4.55
N VAL A 307 19.81 3.35 -5.41
CA VAL A 307 19.94 3.43 -6.87
C VAL A 307 18.55 3.65 -7.46
N GLU A 308 18.36 4.75 -8.17
CA GLU A 308 17.06 5.07 -8.78
C GLU A 308 16.79 4.21 -10.03
N MET A 309 15.53 3.84 -10.24
CA MET A 309 15.05 3.27 -11.49
C MET A 309 14.94 4.37 -12.57
N ASP A 310 14.93 3.97 -13.82
CA ASP A 310 14.62 4.88 -14.92
C ASP A 310 13.19 5.48 -14.77
N ARG A 311 12.22 4.66 -14.35
CA ARG A 311 10.83 5.08 -14.14
C ARG A 311 10.31 4.65 -12.77
N PRO A 312 10.79 5.26 -11.67
CA PRO A 312 10.45 4.84 -10.32
C PRO A 312 8.95 4.92 -10.01
N ASP A 313 8.25 5.88 -10.63
CA ASP A 313 6.82 6.16 -10.47
C ASP A 313 5.91 5.43 -11.46
N GLN A 314 6.46 4.60 -12.36
CA GLN A 314 5.65 3.75 -13.25
C GLN A 314 4.80 2.79 -12.42
N CYS A 315 3.49 2.73 -12.72
CA CYS A 315 2.55 1.84 -12.02
C CYS A 315 3.01 0.38 -12.07
N CYS A 316 2.87 -0.31 -10.93
CA CYS A 316 3.20 -1.74 -10.83
C CYS A 316 2.14 -2.68 -11.45
N GLY A 317 0.93 -2.16 -11.76
CA GLY A 317 -0.15 -2.95 -12.34
C GLY A 317 -1.15 -3.55 -11.34
N PHE A 318 -1.02 -3.31 -10.03
CA PHE A 318 -1.93 -3.85 -9.01
C PHE A 318 -3.25 -3.08 -8.91
N GLY A 319 -3.22 -1.76 -9.14
CA GLY A 319 -4.32 -0.85 -8.85
C GLY A 319 -5.62 -1.12 -9.60
N GLY A 320 -6.73 -0.61 -9.08
CA GLY A 320 -8.04 -0.72 -9.73
C GLY A 320 -8.62 -2.13 -9.78
N LEU A 321 -8.14 -3.04 -8.92
CA LEU A 321 -8.45 -4.47 -8.96
C LEU A 321 -8.05 -5.16 -10.29
N MET A 322 -7.20 -4.51 -11.08
CA MET A 322 -6.77 -4.99 -12.39
C MET A 322 -6.19 -6.40 -12.33
N ARG A 323 -5.49 -6.74 -11.25
CA ARG A 323 -4.94 -8.08 -11.04
C ARG A 323 -6.04 -9.17 -11.03
N ALA A 324 -7.20 -8.86 -10.49
CA ALA A 324 -8.33 -9.79 -10.41
C ALA A 324 -9.16 -9.78 -11.70
N VAL A 325 -9.42 -8.60 -12.26
CA VAL A 325 -10.36 -8.43 -13.41
C VAL A 325 -9.64 -8.57 -14.75
N HIS A 326 -8.40 -8.06 -14.85
CA HIS A 326 -7.59 -8.08 -16.08
C HIS A 326 -6.18 -8.65 -15.82
N PRO A 327 -6.05 -9.93 -15.43
CA PRO A 327 -4.78 -10.50 -14.98
C PRO A 327 -3.67 -10.46 -16.05
N ALA A 328 -4.00 -10.60 -17.31
CA ALA A 328 -3.02 -10.52 -18.41
C ALA A 328 -2.43 -9.10 -18.53
N LEU A 329 -3.28 -8.08 -18.50
CA LEU A 329 -2.87 -6.68 -18.55
C LEU A 329 -2.05 -6.29 -17.31
N SER A 330 -2.49 -6.72 -16.12
CA SER A 330 -1.78 -6.53 -14.86
C SER A 330 -0.37 -7.14 -14.90
N ARG A 331 -0.24 -8.39 -15.38
CA ARG A 331 1.06 -9.06 -15.57
C ARG A 331 1.97 -8.32 -16.56
N GLY A 332 1.44 -7.86 -17.69
CA GLY A 332 2.21 -7.11 -18.68
C GLY A 332 2.82 -5.82 -18.09
N ILE A 333 2.00 -5.08 -17.33
CA ILE A 333 2.45 -3.87 -16.62
C ILE A 333 3.50 -4.23 -15.56
N GLY A 334 3.25 -5.27 -14.77
CA GLY A 334 4.15 -5.75 -13.72
C GLY A 334 5.51 -6.18 -14.27
N ARG A 335 5.54 -6.93 -15.36
CA ARG A 335 6.80 -7.33 -16.04
C ARG A 335 7.61 -6.12 -16.50
N SER A 336 6.95 -5.09 -17.07
CA SER A 336 7.64 -3.84 -17.42
C SER A 336 8.30 -3.18 -16.20
N LYS A 337 7.64 -3.20 -15.04
CA LYS A 337 8.20 -2.69 -13.78
C LYS A 337 9.33 -3.59 -13.25
N ALA A 338 9.19 -4.91 -13.34
CA ALA A 338 10.23 -5.85 -12.92
C ALA A 338 11.53 -5.64 -13.70
N ARG A 339 11.46 -5.46 -15.03
CA ARG A 339 12.63 -5.18 -15.87
C ARG A 339 13.32 -3.86 -15.49
N ASP A 340 12.55 -2.83 -15.16
CA ASP A 340 13.05 -1.54 -14.69
C ASP A 340 13.80 -1.68 -13.33
N ILE A 341 13.31 -2.55 -12.44
CA ILE A 341 13.97 -2.90 -11.18
C ILE A 341 15.26 -3.69 -11.44
N ILE A 342 15.21 -4.74 -12.25
CA ILE A 342 16.36 -5.61 -12.58
C ILE A 342 17.50 -4.77 -13.18
N ALA A 343 17.18 -3.81 -14.04
CA ALA A 343 18.16 -2.93 -14.68
C ALA A 343 18.97 -2.08 -13.68
N THR A 344 18.48 -1.86 -12.45
CA THR A 344 19.22 -1.13 -11.41
C THR A 344 20.38 -1.94 -10.81
N GLY A 345 20.38 -3.26 -10.96
CA GLY A 345 21.31 -4.17 -10.29
C GLY A 345 21.19 -4.15 -8.77
N ALA A 346 20.06 -3.69 -8.23
CA ALA A 346 19.79 -3.70 -6.79
C ALA A 346 19.36 -5.09 -6.32
N ALA A 347 19.88 -5.53 -5.17
CA ALA A 347 19.47 -6.77 -4.53
C ALA A 347 18.10 -6.68 -3.84
N THR A 348 17.66 -5.45 -3.54
CA THR A 348 16.40 -5.19 -2.84
C THR A 348 15.65 -4.01 -3.45
N VAL A 349 14.35 -4.17 -3.64
CA VAL A 349 13.44 -3.06 -3.97
C VAL A 349 12.54 -2.75 -2.77
N LEU A 350 12.50 -1.48 -2.39
CA LEU A 350 11.62 -0.97 -1.34
C LEU A 350 10.37 -0.32 -1.92
N THR A 351 9.28 -0.42 -1.17
CA THR A 351 8.03 0.27 -1.52
C THR A 351 7.22 0.58 -0.25
N GLY A 352 6.37 1.60 -0.29
CA GLY A 352 5.46 1.99 0.81
C GLY A 352 4.01 1.51 0.59
N CYS A 353 3.79 0.41 -0.16
CA CYS A 353 2.43 -0.07 -0.43
C CYS A 353 2.38 -1.60 -0.49
N PRO A 354 1.52 -2.25 0.33
CA PRO A 354 1.39 -3.71 0.34
C PRO A 354 0.95 -4.27 -1.03
N GLY A 355 0.07 -3.58 -1.75
CA GLY A 355 -0.34 -4.00 -3.09
C GLY A 355 0.80 -3.96 -4.11
N CYS A 356 1.64 -2.92 -4.06
CA CYS A 356 2.83 -2.84 -4.91
C CYS A 356 3.83 -3.94 -4.56
N ARG A 357 4.06 -4.20 -3.26
CA ARG A 357 4.94 -5.28 -2.80
C ARG A 357 4.53 -6.63 -3.38
N MET A 358 3.24 -6.99 -3.30
CA MET A 358 2.71 -8.23 -3.87
C MET A 358 2.91 -8.32 -5.39
N GLN A 359 2.57 -7.27 -6.11
CA GLN A 359 2.65 -7.25 -7.57
C GLN A 359 4.09 -7.30 -8.08
N ILE A 360 4.99 -6.56 -7.45
CA ILE A 360 6.41 -6.51 -7.83
C ILE A 360 7.06 -7.86 -7.54
N ALA A 361 6.81 -8.47 -6.37
CA ALA A 361 7.34 -9.77 -6.02
C ALA A 361 6.94 -10.86 -7.04
N ASP A 362 5.65 -10.90 -7.39
CA ASP A 362 5.16 -11.84 -8.41
C ASP A 362 5.78 -11.58 -9.79
N SER A 363 5.93 -10.31 -10.16
CA SER A 363 6.47 -9.93 -11.46
C SER A 363 7.97 -10.25 -11.58
N LEU A 364 8.76 -10.04 -10.53
CA LEU A 364 10.18 -10.40 -10.48
C LEU A 364 10.36 -11.91 -10.56
N ARG A 365 9.54 -12.68 -9.83
CA ARG A 365 9.53 -14.15 -9.91
C ARG A 365 9.23 -14.64 -11.32
N LEU A 366 8.30 -14.03 -12.03
CA LEU A 366 7.96 -14.36 -13.42
C LEU A 366 9.06 -13.99 -14.42
N GLU A 367 9.93 -13.04 -14.10
CA GLU A 367 11.14 -12.71 -14.87
C GLU A 367 12.38 -13.51 -14.41
N GLY A 368 12.24 -14.43 -13.45
CA GLY A 368 13.33 -15.25 -12.93
C GLY A 368 14.39 -14.48 -12.12
N ALA A 369 14.03 -13.33 -11.57
CA ALA A 369 14.96 -12.45 -10.86
C ALA A 369 14.89 -12.64 -9.34
N GLU A 370 16.06 -12.77 -8.70
CA GLU A 370 16.23 -12.89 -7.25
C GLU A 370 16.43 -11.50 -6.61
N VAL A 371 15.41 -10.67 -6.64
CA VAL A 371 15.41 -9.35 -5.99
C VAL A 371 14.41 -9.38 -4.83
N ALA A 372 14.89 -9.08 -3.61
CA ALA A 372 14.03 -8.99 -2.43
C ALA A 372 13.05 -7.80 -2.56
N VAL A 373 11.79 -8.00 -2.17
CA VAL A 373 10.77 -6.95 -2.20
C VAL A 373 10.30 -6.68 -0.78
N MET A 374 10.62 -5.51 -0.23
CA MET A 374 10.36 -5.18 1.15
C MET A 374 9.55 -3.90 1.29
N HIS A 375 8.77 -3.83 2.35
CA HIS A 375 8.17 -2.58 2.78
C HIS A 375 9.19 -1.75 3.56
N THR A 376 9.17 -0.42 3.43
CA THR A 376 10.12 0.48 4.10
C THR A 376 10.24 0.22 5.60
N VAL A 377 9.13 -0.01 6.30
CA VAL A 377 9.12 -0.24 7.76
C VAL A 377 9.88 -1.49 8.17
N GLN A 378 9.96 -2.52 7.31
CA GLN A 378 10.69 -3.77 7.60
C GLN A 378 12.20 -3.52 7.61
N VAL A 379 12.67 -2.67 6.69
CA VAL A 379 14.08 -2.30 6.60
C VAL A 379 14.45 -1.35 7.75
N ILE A 380 13.56 -0.42 8.10
CA ILE A 380 13.75 0.45 9.26
C ILE A 380 13.80 -0.37 10.55
N GLU A 381 12.87 -1.30 10.76
CA GLU A 381 12.89 -2.20 11.92
C GLU A 381 14.22 -2.96 12.03
N ALA A 382 14.71 -3.49 10.91
CA ALA A 382 16.00 -4.18 10.90
C ALA A 382 17.17 -3.25 11.28
N ALA A 383 17.12 -1.98 10.87
CA ALA A 383 18.13 -0.98 11.22
C ALA A 383 18.06 -0.52 12.68
N LEU A 384 16.91 -0.66 13.34
CA LEU A 384 16.73 -0.32 14.77
C LEU A 384 17.20 -1.44 15.71
N ARG A 385 17.11 -2.70 15.33
CA ARG A 385 17.26 -3.88 16.21
C ARG A 385 18.65 -4.12 16.79
N SER A 386 19.72 -3.48 16.32
CA SER A 386 21.07 -3.72 16.81
C SER A 386 21.40 -3.17 18.19
N ALA A 387 20.60 -2.28 18.75
CA ALA A 387 20.92 -1.66 20.04
C ALA A 387 20.50 -2.51 21.25
N GLU A 388 19.57 -3.46 21.09
CA GLU A 388 19.00 -4.20 22.23
C GLU A 388 19.30 -5.72 22.23
N CYS A 389 19.84 -6.27 21.17
CA CYS A 389 20.20 -7.67 21.10
C CYS A 389 21.72 -7.80 21.16
N GLY A 390 22.26 -8.06 22.33
CA GLY A 390 23.58 -8.64 22.51
C GLY A 390 23.61 -10.02 21.84
N VAL A 391 23.64 -10.03 20.51
CA VAL A 391 23.85 -11.25 19.74
C VAL A 391 25.29 -11.62 19.91
N GLN A 392 25.56 -12.65 20.72
CA GLN A 392 26.81 -13.40 20.66
C GLN A 392 27.16 -13.61 19.19
N SER A 393 28.28 -13.10 18.78
CA SER A 393 28.80 -13.26 17.42
C SER A 393 28.95 -14.75 17.09
N ALA A 394 28.96 -15.09 15.82
CA ALA A 394 29.20 -16.49 15.42
C ALA A 394 30.53 -17.00 15.98
N GLU A 395 31.48 -16.12 16.20
CA GLU A 395 32.77 -16.41 16.86
C GLU A 395 32.63 -16.80 18.34
N ASP A 396 31.71 -16.14 19.10
CA ASP A 396 31.48 -16.53 20.52
C ASP A 396 30.83 -17.91 20.64
N ARG A 397 30.06 -18.36 19.66
CA ARG A 397 29.48 -19.71 19.63
C ARG A 397 30.50 -20.79 19.26
N GLU A 398 31.54 -20.47 18.48
CA GLU A 398 32.61 -21.40 18.18
C GLU A 398 33.57 -21.58 19.37
N ILE A 399 33.81 -20.51 20.14
CA ILE A 399 34.66 -20.54 21.33
C ILE A 399 34.01 -21.38 22.46
N GLU A 400 32.69 -21.35 22.60
CA GLU A 400 31.95 -22.12 23.61
C GLU A 400 31.87 -23.61 23.25
N LYS A 401 31.92 -23.98 21.93
CA LYS A 401 31.99 -25.36 21.49
C LYS A 401 33.38 -26.02 21.66
N VAL A 402 34.41 -25.22 21.86
CA VAL A 402 35.80 -25.72 22.09
C VAL A 402 36.11 -25.88 23.60
N ARG A 403 35.22 -25.36 24.47
CA ARG A 403 35.37 -25.39 25.95
C ARG A 403 34.56 -26.48 26.65
N ASN A 404 33.69 -27.20 25.95
CA ASN A 404 32.98 -28.40 26.40
C ASN A 404 33.38 -29.59 25.54
#